data_fe69b1e7f34de28855c35090bfc3bf62
#
_entry.id   fe69b1e7f34de28855c35090bfc3bf62
#
_cell.length_a   1.000
_cell.length_b   1.000
_cell.length_c   1.000
_cell.angle_alpha   90.00
_cell.angle_beta   90.00
_cell.angle_gamma   90.00
#
_symmetry.space_group_name_H-M   'P 1'
#
loop_
_entity.id
_entity.type
_entity.pdbx_description
1 polymer ?
#
loop_
_entity_poly.entity_id
_entity_poly.type
_entity_poly.pdbx_seq_one_letter_code
_entity_poly.pdbx_strand_id
1 'polypeptide(L)'
;MVSGEGNIVHSKEAYRMTHLFVPVVDQEQRPLMPTTPARARRWIKTAKATAFWKGGLFCVRLNIEPSAREHQRIAVGIDPGSKKEALVVASPAHTYLNLQANARTGVKEAEQQSTRMRRTRRGRNTPCRKPCQNRKHSKKKIPPSTKARWQWKLRLANWLCQIFPVRVFVVEDVKAQTKQGKRRWNRSFSPLQVGKRWFYEELGKLAPVQTMQGFQTKELRGELGLKKTRKKMAEVWQAHCIDAWVLAFAAVGGRRVPDNTRLVCIAPLNWHHRQLQKLQPAKGGKRRREGGTLSLGIKRGTLVKHPIWGKTYVGGTMNGKLSLHGPESGKRLTQSANVSDCIRIKLLRWRTRIVPFMKAPASPAPKEGTPVSSPASMHGASTG
;
A
#
# COMPACT_ATOMS: atom_id res chain seq x y z
N MET A 1 39.70 -1.62 -25.37
CA MET A 1 40.06 -1.02 -24.08
C MET A 1 39.55 0.38 -24.03
N VAL A 2 38.49 0.69 -23.34
CA VAL A 2 38.23 1.94 -22.63
C VAL A 2 37.18 1.63 -21.60
N SER A 3 37.60 1.49 -20.37
CA SER A 3 36.81 1.38 -19.16
C SER A 3 36.23 2.73 -18.83
N GLY A 4 34.91 2.88 -18.96
CA GLY A 4 34.15 4.06 -18.52
C GLY A 4 33.51 3.77 -17.16
N GLU A 5 34.24 3.97 -16.08
CA GLU A 5 33.68 4.03 -14.73
C GLU A 5 32.79 5.27 -14.60
N GLY A 6 31.49 5.05 -14.70
CA GLY A 6 30.49 6.08 -14.41
C GLY A 6 30.47 6.39 -12.93
N ASN A 7 31.18 7.40 -12.50
CA ASN A 7 31.08 8.01 -11.18
C ASN A 7 29.64 8.44 -10.90
N ILE A 8 28.91 7.66 -10.10
CA ILE A 8 27.60 8.01 -9.58
C ILE A 8 27.83 9.10 -8.52
N VAL A 9 27.74 10.36 -8.94
CA VAL A 9 27.72 11.50 -8.02
C VAL A 9 26.45 11.38 -7.16
N HIS A 10 26.62 10.86 -5.98
CA HIS A 10 25.57 10.83 -4.95
C HIS A 10 25.38 12.25 -4.40
N SER A 11 24.41 12.99 -4.95
CA SER A 11 24.03 14.29 -4.39
C SER A 11 23.59 14.11 -2.92
N LYS A 12 24.11 14.96 -2.02
CA LYS A 12 23.85 14.95 -0.57
C LYS A 12 22.34 15.01 -0.19
N GLU A 13 21.47 15.40 -1.09
CA GLU A 13 20.01 15.45 -0.89
C GLU A 13 19.30 14.08 -0.94
N ALA A 14 19.94 13.03 -1.46
CA ALA A 14 19.32 11.72 -1.70
C ALA A 14 19.02 10.90 -0.44
N TYR A 15 19.58 11.25 0.70
CA TYR A 15 19.53 10.43 1.92
C TYR A 15 18.66 10.98 3.04
N ARG A 16 17.66 11.80 2.74
CA ARG A 16 16.71 12.22 3.77
C ARG A 16 15.87 11.00 4.19
N MET A 17 16.40 10.25 5.16
CA MET A 17 15.73 9.09 5.75
C MET A 17 14.56 9.60 6.58
N THR A 18 13.37 9.43 6.03
CA THR A 18 12.11 9.90 6.63
C THR A 18 11.47 8.83 7.53
N HIS A 19 12.06 7.64 7.62
CA HIS A 19 11.61 6.54 8.46
C HIS A 19 12.44 6.44 9.74
N LEU A 20 11.79 5.98 10.83
CA LEU A 20 12.49 5.69 12.10
C LEU A 20 13.36 4.44 11.99
N PHE A 21 13.01 3.52 11.10
CA PHE A 21 13.73 2.26 10.88
C PHE A 21 14.02 2.05 9.40
N VAL A 22 15.15 1.47 9.11
CA VAL A 22 15.62 1.14 7.77
C VAL A 22 15.64 -0.37 7.62
N PRO A 23 14.91 -0.95 6.66
CA PRO A 23 14.99 -2.36 6.35
C PRO A 23 16.39 -2.76 5.90
N VAL A 24 16.84 -3.91 6.35
CA VAL A 24 18.17 -4.47 6.07
C VAL A 24 17.99 -5.81 5.38
N VAL A 25 18.82 -6.08 4.38
CA VAL A 25 18.95 -7.41 3.77
C VAL A 25 20.41 -7.82 3.70
N ASP A 26 20.67 -9.11 3.66
CA ASP A 26 22.03 -9.64 3.44
C ASP A 26 22.42 -9.62 1.94
N GLN A 27 23.55 -10.21 1.60
CA GLN A 27 24.06 -10.28 0.22
C GLN A 27 23.11 -11.07 -0.69
N GLU A 28 22.46 -12.12 -0.16
CA GLU A 28 21.49 -12.97 -0.87
C GLU A 28 20.08 -12.39 -0.87
N GLN A 29 19.90 -11.14 -0.48
CA GLN A 29 18.60 -10.45 -0.40
C GLN A 29 17.63 -11.04 0.65
N ARG A 30 18.13 -11.84 1.62
CA ARG A 30 17.30 -12.33 2.74
C ARG A 30 17.11 -11.21 3.74
N PRO A 31 15.90 -10.96 4.25
CA PRO A 31 15.64 -9.87 5.18
C PRO A 31 16.24 -10.17 6.55
N LEU A 32 16.82 -9.13 7.14
CA LEU A 32 17.36 -9.08 8.49
C LEU A 32 16.56 -8.11 9.36
N MET A 33 16.87 -8.05 10.66
CA MET A 33 16.26 -7.08 11.56
C MET A 33 16.50 -5.65 11.07
N PRO A 34 15.45 -4.80 11.06
CA PRO A 34 15.60 -3.39 10.70
C PRO A 34 16.57 -2.67 11.62
N THR A 35 17.21 -1.64 11.10
CA THR A 35 18.16 -0.82 11.85
C THR A 35 17.73 0.64 11.93
N THR A 36 18.38 1.40 12.80
CA THR A 36 18.15 2.85 12.88
C THR A 36 18.78 3.58 11.69
N PRO A 37 18.25 4.75 11.29
CA PRO A 37 18.82 5.56 10.22
C PRO A 37 20.28 5.98 10.47
N ALA A 38 20.63 6.22 11.73
CA ALA A 38 21.99 6.58 12.12
C ALA A 38 22.97 5.42 11.84
N ARG A 39 22.62 4.20 12.26
CA ARG A 39 23.42 3.00 11.99
C ARG A 39 23.51 2.71 10.50
N ALA A 40 22.43 2.81 9.75
CA ALA A 40 22.43 2.62 8.31
C ALA A 40 23.38 3.60 7.59
N ARG A 41 23.33 4.90 7.95
CA ARG A 41 24.27 5.90 7.42
C ARG A 41 25.73 5.57 7.72
N ARG A 42 26.02 5.15 8.96
CA ARG A 42 27.37 4.73 9.35
C ARG A 42 27.84 3.56 8.50
N TRP A 43 27.02 2.52 8.32
CA TRP A 43 27.38 1.36 7.50
C TRP A 43 27.62 1.73 6.02
N ILE A 44 26.86 2.65 5.47
CA ILE A 44 27.09 3.14 4.11
C ILE A 44 28.41 3.92 4.03
N LYS A 45 28.68 4.81 5.01
CA LYS A 45 29.92 5.59 5.06
C LYS A 45 31.16 4.69 5.18
N THR A 46 31.06 3.59 5.91
CA THR A 46 32.15 2.61 6.10
C THR A 46 32.15 1.49 5.05
N ALA A 47 31.41 1.63 3.94
CA ALA A 47 31.26 0.63 2.87
C ALA A 47 30.77 -0.76 3.34
N LYS A 48 30.31 -0.91 4.59
CA LYS A 48 29.74 -2.15 5.13
C LYS A 48 28.33 -2.46 4.58
N ALA A 49 27.67 -1.48 3.99
CA ALA A 49 26.38 -1.67 3.34
C ALA A 49 26.22 -0.78 2.12
N THR A 50 25.43 -1.26 1.17
CA THR A 50 25.02 -0.55 -0.04
C THR A 50 23.58 -0.10 0.08
N ALA A 51 23.31 1.18 -0.23
CA ALA A 51 21.96 1.75 -0.24
C ALA A 51 21.17 1.31 -1.47
N PHE A 52 19.89 1.00 -1.29
CA PHE A 52 18.98 0.73 -2.39
C PHE A 52 17.53 1.11 -2.05
N TRP A 53 16.68 1.17 -3.07
CA TRP A 53 15.25 1.47 -2.90
C TRP A 53 14.39 0.30 -3.33
N LYS A 54 13.48 -0.15 -2.48
CA LYS A 54 12.53 -1.22 -2.78
C LYS A 54 11.10 -0.79 -2.45
N GLY A 55 10.25 -0.74 -3.48
CA GLY A 55 8.86 -0.33 -3.31
C GLY A 55 8.64 1.12 -2.86
N GLY A 56 9.65 1.99 -2.99
CA GLY A 56 9.61 3.38 -2.52
C GLY A 56 10.11 3.58 -1.09
N LEU A 57 10.57 2.53 -0.41
CA LEU A 57 11.28 2.62 0.86
C LEU A 57 12.80 2.56 0.64
N PHE A 58 13.51 3.35 1.42
CA PHE A 58 14.96 3.27 1.52
C PHE A 58 15.35 2.04 2.33
N CYS A 59 16.27 1.24 1.80
CA CYS A 59 16.76 0.00 2.40
C CYS A 59 18.28 -0.06 2.30
N VAL A 60 18.91 -0.92 3.08
CA VAL A 60 20.34 -1.20 2.98
C VAL A 60 20.57 -2.69 2.79
N ARG A 61 21.56 -3.03 1.95
CA ARG A 61 22.07 -4.37 1.77
C ARG A 61 23.45 -4.45 2.39
N LEU A 62 23.66 -5.39 3.30
CA LEU A 62 24.99 -5.61 3.88
C LEU A 62 25.95 -6.13 2.80
N ASN A 63 27.18 -5.62 2.82
CA ASN A 63 28.30 -6.10 2.01
C ASN A 63 29.18 -7.07 2.79
N ILE A 64 28.90 -7.22 4.10
CA ILE A 64 29.58 -8.10 5.03
C ILE A 64 28.61 -9.16 5.55
N GLU A 65 29.12 -10.26 6.04
CA GLU A 65 28.32 -11.27 6.72
C GLU A 65 27.69 -10.68 8.00
N PRO A 66 26.39 -10.89 8.24
CA PRO A 66 25.73 -10.43 9.45
C PRO A 66 26.29 -11.18 10.67
N SER A 67 26.57 -10.44 11.76
CA SER A 67 27.09 -11.00 13.01
C SER A 67 26.13 -11.97 13.69
N ALA A 68 24.83 -11.84 13.45
CA ALA A 68 23.79 -12.74 13.95
C ALA A 68 22.62 -12.79 12.96
N ARG A 69 21.97 -13.94 12.90
CA ARG A 69 20.76 -14.18 12.08
C ARG A 69 19.51 -14.42 12.93
N GLU A 70 19.64 -14.29 14.24
CA GLU A 70 18.51 -14.34 15.16
C GLU A 70 17.65 -13.09 15.04
N HIS A 71 16.35 -13.29 15.11
CA HIS A 71 15.39 -12.21 14.91
C HIS A 71 14.37 -12.20 16.04
N GLN A 72 14.05 -11.00 16.52
CA GLN A 72 12.80 -10.84 17.27
C GLN A 72 11.61 -11.28 16.39
N ARG A 73 10.59 -11.82 17.02
CA ARG A 73 9.37 -12.20 16.30
C ARG A 73 8.73 -10.96 15.68
N ILE A 74 8.69 -10.89 14.35
CA ILE A 74 8.01 -9.83 13.61
C ILE A 74 6.66 -10.32 13.14
N ALA A 75 5.61 -9.59 13.50
CA ALA A 75 4.27 -9.77 12.97
C ALA A 75 3.89 -8.68 11.98
N VAL A 76 3.06 -9.04 11.03
CA VAL A 76 2.37 -8.10 10.15
C VAL A 76 0.87 -8.19 10.42
N GLY A 77 0.32 -7.14 11.03
CA GLY A 77 -1.12 -6.98 11.16
C GLY A 77 -1.72 -6.41 9.88
N ILE A 78 -2.84 -6.96 9.45
CA ILE A 78 -3.54 -6.57 8.21
C ILE A 78 -4.99 -6.22 8.53
N ASP A 79 -5.37 -4.96 8.36
CA ASP A 79 -6.76 -4.49 8.30
C ASP A 79 -7.22 -4.42 6.83
N PRO A 80 -7.98 -5.43 6.33
CA PRO A 80 -8.36 -5.51 4.94
C PRO A 80 -9.56 -4.62 4.64
N GLY A 81 -9.32 -3.41 4.19
CA GLY A 81 -10.37 -2.46 3.81
C GLY A 81 -10.90 -2.64 2.37
N SER A 82 -12.05 -2.04 2.07
CA SER A 82 -12.65 -1.99 0.73
C SER A 82 -12.17 -0.80 -0.11
N LYS A 83 -11.82 0.32 0.51
CA LYS A 83 -11.30 1.55 -0.13
C LYS A 83 -9.88 1.86 0.30
N LYS A 84 -9.60 1.73 1.57
CA LYS A 84 -8.29 1.85 2.20
C LYS A 84 -8.01 0.54 2.94
N GLU A 85 -6.77 0.17 3.04
CA GLU A 85 -6.29 -1.02 3.75
C GLU A 85 -5.02 -0.65 4.51
N ALA A 86 -4.78 -1.29 5.63
CA ALA A 86 -3.58 -1.05 6.41
C ALA A 86 -2.79 -2.33 6.66
N LEU A 87 -1.47 -2.19 6.64
CA LEU A 87 -0.53 -3.21 7.07
C LEU A 87 0.47 -2.58 8.03
N VAL A 88 0.69 -3.19 9.17
CA VAL A 88 1.67 -2.71 10.15
C VAL A 88 2.66 -3.81 10.45
N VAL A 89 3.93 -3.46 10.43
CA VAL A 89 5.04 -4.35 10.76
C VAL A 89 5.57 -4.00 12.14
N ALA A 90 5.47 -4.93 13.08
CA ALA A 90 5.88 -4.70 14.47
C ALA A 90 6.55 -5.94 15.08
N SER A 91 7.41 -5.68 16.08
CA SER A 91 7.94 -6.67 17.01
C SER A 91 7.55 -6.28 18.43
N PRO A 92 7.88 -7.07 19.47
CA PRO A 92 7.64 -6.67 20.87
C PRO A 92 8.28 -5.34 21.25
N ALA A 93 9.42 -4.99 20.62
CA ALA A 93 10.18 -3.79 20.93
C ALA A 93 9.74 -2.56 20.14
N HIS A 94 9.43 -2.71 18.84
CA HIS A 94 9.27 -1.59 17.91
C HIS A 94 8.20 -1.79 16.85
N THR A 95 7.61 -0.66 16.43
CA THR A 95 6.78 -0.56 15.23
C THR A 95 7.65 -0.06 14.07
N TYR A 96 7.97 -0.93 13.12
CA TYR A 96 8.90 -0.63 12.04
C TYR A 96 8.28 0.13 10.88
N LEU A 97 7.03 -0.21 10.52
CA LEU A 97 6.35 0.38 9.37
C LEU A 97 4.84 0.42 9.58
N ASN A 98 4.23 1.57 9.32
CA ASN A 98 2.79 1.72 9.20
C ASN A 98 2.45 2.06 7.75
N LEU A 99 1.73 1.17 7.09
CA LEU A 99 1.37 1.25 5.69
C LEU A 99 -0.14 1.42 5.53
N GLN A 100 -0.55 2.50 4.88
CA GLN A 100 -1.93 2.67 4.42
C GLN A 100 -1.96 2.62 2.89
N ALA A 101 -2.64 1.65 2.32
CA ALA A 101 -2.73 1.47 0.89
C ALA A 101 -4.13 1.76 0.37
N ASN A 102 -4.22 2.42 -0.78
CA ASN A 102 -5.48 2.54 -1.51
C ASN A 102 -5.83 1.19 -2.14
N ALA A 103 -7.07 0.76 -2.00
CA ALA A 103 -7.53 -0.46 -2.62
C ALA A 103 -7.59 -0.33 -4.15
N ARG A 104 -7.38 -1.44 -4.85
CA ARG A 104 -7.49 -1.47 -6.32
C ARG A 104 -8.96 -1.55 -6.74
N THR A 105 -9.53 -0.45 -7.23
CA THR A 105 -10.98 -0.33 -7.51
C THR A 105 -11.36 -0.33 -8.98
N GLY A 106 -10.53 0.14 -9.90
CA GLY A 106 -10.88 0.36 -11.32
C GLY A 106 -11.12 -0.90 -12.19
N VAL A 107 -11.04 -2.12 -11.62
CA VAL A 107 -11.19 -3.36 -12.40
C VAL A 107 -12.65 -3.59 -12.82
N LYS A 108 -13.61 -3.24 -11.97
CA LYS A 108 -15.05 -3.38 -12.26
C LYS A 108 -15.46 -2.50 -13.45
N GLU A 109 -15.04 -1.25 -13.45
CA GLU A 109 -15.30 -0.30 -14.53
C GLU A 109 -14.65 -0.77 -15.85
N ALA A 110 -13.41 -1.25 -15.79
CA ALA A 110 -12.72 -1.80 -16.96
C ALA A 110 -13.43 -3.03 -17.55
N GLU A 111 -13.99 -3.90 -16.72
CA GLU A 111 -14.79 -5.05 -17.16
C GLU A 111 -16.12 -4.62 -17.79
N GLN A 112 -16.80 -3.64 -17.19
CA GLN A 112 -18.04 -3.10 -17.74
C GLN A 112 -17.81 -2.44 -19.10
N GLN A 113 -16.77 -1.61 -19.23
CA GLN A 113 -16.39 -1.01 -20.52
C GLN A 113 -16.07 -2.09 -21.57
N SER A 114 -15.33 -3.12 -21.19
CA SER A 114 -15.01 -4.26 -22.04
C SER A 114 -16.26 -5.00 -22.52
N THR A 115 -17.26 -5.12 -21.65
CA THR A 115 -18.55 -5.75 -21.98
C THR A 115 -19.37 -4.86 -22.91
N ARG A 116 -19.44 -3.56 -22.66
CA ARG A 116 -20.11 -2.58 -23.55
C ARG A 116 -19.50 -2.60 -24.95
N MET A 117 -18.18 -2.55 -25.05
CA MET A 117 -17.47 -2.61 -26.34
C MET A 117 -17.75 -3.93 -27.11
N ARG A 118 -17.84 -5.06 -26.43
CA ARG A 118 -18.22 -6.34 -27.06
C ARG A 118 -19.65 -6.34 -27.56
N ARG A 119 -20.61 -5.78 -26.80
CA ARG A 119 -22.00 -5.64 -27.23
C ARG A 119 -22.12 -4.75 -28.47
N THR A 120 -21.45 -3.60 -28.47
CA THR A 120 -21.44 -2.66 -29.60
C THR A 120 -20.85 -3.30 -30.86
N ARG A 121 -19.80 -4.11 -30.75
CA ARG A 121 -19.21 -4.84 -31.90
C ARG A 121 -20.18 -5.84 -32.49
N ARG A 122 -20.93 -6.57 -31.67
CA ARG A 122 -21.96 -7.51 -32.16
C ARG A 122 -23.08 -6.81 -32.90
N GLY A 123 -23.58 -5.70 -32.35
CA GLY A 123 -24.63 -4.91 -32.99
C GLY A 123 -24.23 -4.26 -34.34
N ARG A 124 -22.89 -4.16 -34.58
CA ARG A 124 -22.34 -3.62 -35.85
C ARG A 124 -21.86 -4.69 -36.80
N ASN A 125 -22.22 -5.94 -36.58
CA ASN A 125 -21.76 -7.09 -37.38
C ASN A 125 -20.23 -7.16 -37.61
N THR A 126 -19.44 -6.59 -36.69
CA THR A 126 -17.98 -6.65 -36.77
C THR A 126 -17.47 -7.99 -36.23
N PRO A 127 -16.32 -8.52 -36.72
CA PRO A 127 -15.76 -9.78 -36.22
C PRO A 127 -15.65 -9.80 -34.71
N CYS A 128 -16.32 -10.73 -34.07
CA CYS A 128 -16.32 -10.89 -32.62
C CYS A 128 -16.49 -12.38 -32.24
N ARG A 129 -16.08 -12.74 -31.03
CA ARG A 129 -16.36 -14.08 -30.52
C ARG A 129 -17.88 -14.31 -30.43
N LYS A 130 -18.33 -15.50 -30.82
CA LYS A 130 -19.72 -15.95 -30.65
C LYS A 130 -20.15 -15.78 -29.17
N PRO A 131 -21.42 -15.44 -28.89
CA PRO A 131 -21.93 -15.39 -27.52
C PRO A 131 -21.73 -16.74 -26.84
N CYS A 132 -21.17 -16.73 -25.65
CA CYS A 132 -20.99 -17.97 -24.87
C CYS A 132 -22.16 -18.14 -23.91
N GLN A 133 -23.38 -18.35 -24.46
CA GLN A 133 -24.61 -18.49 -23.66
C GLN A 133 -24.57 -19.76 -22.78
N ASN A 134 -23.92 -20.83 -23.24
CA ASN A 134 -23.88 -22.13 -22.56
C ASN A 134 -22.65 -22.35 -21.68
N ARG A 135 -21.82 -21.35 -21.45
CA ARG A 135 -20.72 -21.49 -20.49
C ARG A 135 -21.29 -21.51 -19.08
N LYS A 136 -21.46 -22.71 -18.52
CA LYS A 136 -21.67 -22.89 -17.08
C LYS A 136 -20.49 -22.23 -16.36
N HIS A 137 -20.73 -21.07 -15.75
CA HIS A 137 -19.71 -20.48 -14.89
C HIS A 137 -19.52 -21.39 -13.69
N SER A 138 -18.34 -21.92 -13.52
CA SER A 138 -17.98 -22.65 -12.31
C SER A 138 -18.33 -21.75 -11.11
N LYS A 139 -19.25 -22.21 -10.26
CA LYS A 139 -19.67 -21.50 -9.04
C LYS A 139 -18.50 -21.14 -8.10
N LYS A 140 -17.35 -21.78 -8.31
CA LYS A 140 -16.12 -21.63 -7.50
C LYS A 140 -15.18 -20.49 -7.93
N LYS A 141 -15.43 -19.77 -9.03
CA LYS A 141 -14.52 -18.72 -9.49
C LYS A 141 -14.74 -17.39 -8.74
N ILE A 142 -13.68 -16.90 -8.14
CA ILE A 142 -13.66 -15.56 -7.53
C ILE A 142 -13.82 -14.51 -8.64
N PRO A 143 -14.74 -13.53 -8.52
CA PRO A 143 -14.89 -12.46 -9.48
C PRO A 143 -13.56 -11.72 -9.73
N PRO A 144 -13.22 -11.37 -10.98
CA PRO A 144 -11.93 -10.76 -11.30
C PRO A 144 -11.62 -9.48 -10.51
N SER A 145 -12.63 -8.63 -10.28
CA SER A 145 -12.46 -7.42 -9.48
C SER A 145 -12.13 -7.71 -8.02
N THR A 146 -12.76 -8.73 -7.43
CA THR A 146 -12.49 -9.20 -6.08
C THR A 146 -11.11 -9.86 -6.00
N LYS A 147 -10.79 -10.74 -6.95
CA LYS A 147 -9.46 -11.37 -7.03
C LYS A 147 -8.35 -10.33 -7.16
N ALA A 148 -8.54 -9.28 -7.96
CA ALA A 148 -7.57 -8.20 -8.11
C ALA A 148 -7.33 -7.43 -6.80
N ARG A 149 -8.33 -7.26 -5.95
CA ARG A 149 -8.18 -6.64 -4.62
C ARG A 149 -7.36 -7.52 -3.69
N TRP A 150 -7.65 -8.82 -3.65
CA TRP A 150 -6.88 -9.78 -2.84
C TRP A 150 -5.45 -9.93 -3.34
N GLN A 151 -5.25 -10.02 -4.64
CA GLN A 151 -3.91 -10.04 -5.25
C GLN A 151 -3.11 -8.78 -4.94
N TRP A 152 -3.78 -7.64 -4.78
CA TRP A 152 -3.12 -6.40 -4.38
C TRP A 152 -2.58 -6.50 -2.95
N LYS A 153 -3.38 -6.99 -2.00
CA LYS A 153 -2.93 -7.24 -0.62
C LYS A 153 -1.78 -8.24 -0.55
N LEU A 154 -1.90 -9.36 -1.27
CA LEU A 154 -0.81 -10.35 -1.37
C LEU A 154 0.48 -9.75 -1.92
N ARG A 155 0.38 -8.85 -2.89
CA ARG A 155 1.56 -8.17 -3.43
C ARG A 155 2.23 -7.28 -2.39
N LEU A 156 1.46 -6.59 -1.57
CA LEU A 156 2.01 -5.80 -0.45
C LEU A 156 2.63 -6.70 0.61
N ALA A 157 1.95 -7.76 1.02
CA ALA A 157 2.48 -8.74 1.98
C ALA A 157 3.77 -9.39 1.50
N ASN A 158 3.81 -9.87 0.25
CA ASN A 158 5.02 -10.44 -0.34
C ASN A 158 6.18 -9.43 -0.42
N TRP A 159 5.88 -8.16 -0.71
CA TRP A 159 6.88 -7.11 -0.69
C TRP A 159 7.44 -6.88 0.73
N LEU A 160 6.59 -6.92 1.76
CA LEU A 160 7.03 -6.80 3.15
C LEU A 160 7.95 -7.97 3.55
N CYS A 161 7.61 -9.21 3.17
CA CYS A 161 8.47 -10.39 3.40
C CYS A 161 9.84 -10.30 2.70
N GLN A 162 9.98 -9.48 1.67
CA GLN A 162 11.28 -9.28 1.00
C GLN A 162 12.19 -8.26 1.68
N ILE A 163 11.70 -7.52 2.68
CA ILE A 163 12.46 -6.45 3.37
C ILE A 163 12.38 -6.55 4.90
N PHE A 164 11.50 -7.40 5.43
CA PHE A 164 11.38 -7.69 6.86
C PHE A 164 11.32 -9.21 7.07
N PRO A 165 11.94 -9.76 8.11
CA PRO A 165 11.87 -11.19 8.45
C PRO A 165 10.54 -11.52 9.14
N VAL A 166 9.46 -11.49 8.36
CA VAL A 166 8.09 -11.71 8.84
C VAL A 166 7.91 -13.15 9.30
N ARG A 167 7.45 -13.35 10.54
CA ARG A 167 7.19 -14.66 11.13
C ARG A 167 5.72 -15.03 11.19
N VAL A 168 4.81 -14.05 11.19
CA VAL A 168 3.37 -14.30 11.26
C VAL A 168 2.60 -13.13 10.64
N PHE A 169 1.50 -13.45 9.96
CA PHE A 169 0.47 -12.50 9.55
C PHE A 169 -0.73 -12.62 10.48
N VAL A 170 -1.27 -11.49 10.94
CA VAL A 170 -2.54 -11.45 11.67
C VAL A 170 -3.53 -10.62 10.87
N VAL A 171 -4.63 -11.23 10.46
CA VAL A 171 -5.61 -10.60 9.57
C VAL A 171 -6.93 -10.42 10.29
N GLU A 172 -7.53 -9.22 10.19
CA GLU A 172 -8.88 -9.02 10.68
C GLU A 172 -9.88 -9.82 9.82
N ASP A 173 -10.55 -10.79 10.45
CA ASP A 173 -11.56 -11.62 9.80
C ASP A 173 -12.96 -11.05 10.03
N VAL A 174 -13.40 -10.18 9.15
CA VAL A 174 -14.77 -9.65 9.17
C VAL A 174 -15.73 -10.74 8.72
N LYS A 175 -16.54 -11.27 9.64
CA LYS A 175 -17.67 -12.16 9.29
C LYS A 175 -18.90 -11.31 9.02
N ALA A 176 -19.47 -11.46 7.81
CA ALA A 176 -20.75 -10.83 7.52
C ALA A 176 -21.86 -11.56 8.26
N GLN A 177 -22.61 -10.84 9.08
CA GLN A 177 -23.82 -11.35 9.70
C GLN A 177 -25.00 -11.09 8.77
N THR A 178 -25.76 -12.13 8.47
CA THR A 178 -27.01 -12.03 7.71
C THR A 178 -28.19 -11.95 8.66
N LYS A 179 -29.07 -11.01 8.45
CA LYS A 179 -30.36 -10.97 9.14
C LYS A 179 -31.25 -12.10 8.62
N GLN A 180 -31.85 -12.86 9.52
CA GLN A 180 -32.79 -13.92 9.18
C GLN A 180 -33.91 -13.38 8.29
N GLY A 181 -34.35 -14.12 7.27
CA GLY A 181 -35.42 -13.73 6.35
C GLY A 181 -35.06 -12.84 5.16
N LYS A 182 -33.81 -12.33 5.03
CA LYS A 182 -33.41 -11.52 3.87
C LYS A 182 -32.85 -12.38 2.74
N ARG A 183 -33.63 -12.52 1.65
CA ARG A 183 -33.38 -13.41 0.51
C ARG A 183 -32.10 -13.16 -0.30
N ARG A 184 -31.43 -12.01 -0.26
CA ARG A 184 -30.35 -11.64 -1.21
C ARG A 184 -29.14 -11.01 -0.54
N TRP A 185 -28.79 -11.52 0.59
CA TRP A 185 -27.60 -11.09 1.31
C TRP A 185 -26.29 -11.17 0.47
N ASN A 186 -26.19 -12.13 -0.47
CA ASN A 186 -25.02 -12.32 -1.34
C ASN A 186 -24.69 -11.11 -2.23
N ARG A 187 -25.67 -10.30 -2.60
CA ARG A 187 -25.47 -9.09 -3.41
C ARG A 187 -24.94 -7.91 -2.59
N SER A 188 -25.20 -7.92 -1.30
CA SER A 188 -24.80 -6.87 -0.36
C SER A 188 -23.49 -7.21 0.35
N PHE A 189 -22.89 -8.38 0.09
CA PHE A 189 -21.63 -8.75 0.71
C PHE A 189 -20.51 -7.84 0.27
N SER A 190 -19.75 -7.39 1.28
CA SER A 190 -18.49 -6.72 1.05
C SER A 190 -17.57 -7.58 0.17
N PRO A 191 -16.85 -6.99 -0.78
CA PRO A 191 -15.81 -7.69 -1.54
C PRO A 191 -14.79 -8.42 -0.66
N LEU A 192 -14.76 -8.10 0.64
CA LEU A 192 -13.88 -8.72 1.63
C LEU A 192 -14.33 -10.13 2.07
N GLN A 193 -15.58 -10.52 1.79
CA GLN A 193 -16.07 -11.85 2.13
C GLN A 193 -15.77 -12.88 1.05
N VAL A 194 -15.93 -12.47 -0.22
CA VAL A 194 -15.71 -13.35 -1.35
C VAL A 194 -14.22 -13.52 -1.61
N GLY A 195 -13.75 -14.75 -1.55
CA GLY A 195 -12.35 -15.09 -1.84
C GLY A 195 -11.37 -14.88 -0.69
N LYS A 196 -11.84 -14.55 0.53
CA LYS A 196 -10.94 -14.41 1.69
C LYS A 196 -10.21 -15.72 2.03
N ARG A 197 -10.87 -16.88 1.92
CA ARG A 197 -10.23 -18.18 2.12
C ARG A 197 -9.05 -18.38 1.16
N TRP A 198 -9.25 -18.12 -0.11
CA TRP A 198 -8.17 -18.14 -1.09
C TRP A 198 -7.02 -17.18 -0.73
N PHE A 199 -7.36 -15.99 -0.21
CA PHE A 199 -6.35 -15.03 0.25
C PHE A 199 -5.53 -15.58 1.41
N TYR A 200 -6.17 -16.22 2.40
CA TYR A 200 -5.48 -16.81 3.55
C TYR A 200 -4.58 -17.97 3.13
N GLU A 201 -5.06 -18.83 2.22
CA GLU A 201 -4.28 -19.92 1.64
C GLU A 201 -3.01 -19.40 0.92
N GLU A 202 -3.15 -18.37 0.10
CA GLU A 202 -2.00 -17.75 -0.60
C GLU A 202 -1.06 -16.99 0.34
N LEU A 203 -1.61 -16.33 1.37
CA LEU A 203 -0.83 -15.62 2.37
C LEU A 203 -0.04 -16.60 3.24
N GLY A 204 -0.64 -17.76 3.57
CA GLY A 204 -0.02 -18.84 4.33
C GLY A 204 1.22 -19.46 3.67
N LYS A 205 1.37 -19.29 2.34
CA LYS A 205 2.58 -19.69 1.62
C LYS A 205 3.78 -18.78 1.90
N LEU A 206 3.55 -17.57 2.43
CA LEU A 206 4.61 -16.61 2.78
C LEU A 206 5.03 -16.75 4.24
N ALA A 207 4.09 -16.85 5.15
CA ALA A 207 4.28 -17.09 6.59
C ALA A 207 2.95 -17.52 7.23
N PRO A 208 2.95 -18.14 8.41
CA PRO A 208 1.76 -18.52 9.16
C PRO A 208 0.74 -17.39 9.27
N VAL A 209 -0.54 -17.72 9.13
CA VAL A 209 -1.66 -16.77 9.18
C VAL A 209 -2.53 -17.03 10.38
N GLN A 210 -2.71 -16.02 11.21
CA GLN A 210 -3.69 -15.97 12.28
C GLN A 210 -4.83 -15.03 11.90
N THR A 211 -6.03 -15.29 12.38
CA THR A 211 -7.19 -14.41 12.15
C THR A 211 -7.77 -13.95 13.47
N MET A 212 -8.21 -12.70 13.52
CA MET A 212 -8.85 -12.09 14.67
C MET A 212 -10.15 -11.43 14.24
N GLN A 213 -11.21 -11.59 15.01
CA GLN A 213 -12.51 -11.00 14.68
C GLN A 213 -12.50 -9.48 14.96
N GLY A 214 -13.30 -8.72 14.22
CA GLY A 214 -13.34 -7.26 14.36
C GLY A 214 -13.77 -6.78 15.75
N PHE A 215 -14.62 -7.55 16.48
CA PHE A 215 -14.98 -7.23 17.86
C PHE A 215 -13.78 -7.40 18.82
N GLN A 216 -13.00 -8.46 18.67
CA GLN A 216 -11.79 -8.71 19.46
C GLN A 216 -10.74 -7.61 19.24
N THR A 217 -10.55 -7.18 17.96
CA THR A 217 -9.68 -6.04 17.63
C THR A 217 -10.15 -4.75 18.31
N LYS A 218 -11.48 -4.52 18.35
CA LYS A 218 -12.07 -3.37 19.03
C LYS A 218 -11.85 -3.42 20.54
N GLU A 219 -12.06 -4.56 21.15
CA GLU A 219 -11.90 -4.81 22.58
C GLU A 219 -10.45 -4.59 23.00
N LEU A 220 -9.50 -5.29 22.39
CA LEU A 220 -8.07 -5.14 22.67
C LEU A 220 -7.58 -3.70 22.43
N ARG A 221 -8.10 -3.02 21.39
CA ARG A 221 -7.81 -1.59 21.18
C ARG A 221 -8.31 -0.73 22.33
N GLY A 222 -9.48 -1.04 22.91
CA GLY A 222 -10.04 -0.37 24.09
C GLY A 222 -9.17 -0.57 25.33
N GLU A 223 -8.76 -1.81 25.60
CA GLU A 223 -7.86 -2.17 26.71
C GLU A 223 -6.49 -1.46 26.63
N LEU A 224 -6.02 -1.19 25.39
CA LEU A 224 -4.79 -0.45 25.13
C LEU A 224 -4.98 1.07 25.17
N GLY A 225 -6.19 1.58 25.43
CA GLY A 225 -6.50 3.02 25.48
C GLY A 225 -6.39 3.74 24.13
N LEU A 226 -6.35 3.00 23.01
CA LEU A 226 -6.12 3.57 21.70
C LEU A 226 -7.41 4.08 21.05
N LYS A 227 -7.42 5.35 20.62
CA LYS A 227 -8.60 6.03 20.03
C LYS A 227 -8.52 6.04 18.50
N LYS A 228 -9.51 5.39 17.83
CA LYS A 228 -9.66 5.37 16.38
C LYS A 228 -10.42 6.62 15.89
N THR A 229 -9.98 7.23 14.79
CA THR A 229 -10.70 8.35 14.18
C THR A 229 -11.95 7.89 13.43
N ARG A 230 -12.99 8.72 13.44
CA ARG A 230 -14.20 8.50 12.62
C ARG A 230 -13.99 8.82 11.13
N LYS A 231 -12.94 9.59 10.79
CA LYS A 231 -12.61 9.98 9.41
C LYS A 231 -11.89 8.85 8.67
N LYS A 232 -12.64 7.84 8.19
CA LYS A 232 -12.11 6.63 7.53
C LYS A 232 -11.27 6.88 6.27
N MET A 233 -11.42 8.04 5.61
CA MET A 233 -10.65 8.38 4.42
C MET A 233 -9.40 9.19 4.71
N ALA A 234 -9.18 9.60 5.95
CA ALA A 234 -8.02 10.38 6.36
C ALA A 234 -6.72 9.56 6.21
N GLU A 235 -5.67 10.25 5.85
CA GLU A 235 -4.32 9.68 5.76
C GLU A 235 -3.59 9.93 7.08
N VAL A 236 -4.12 9.33 8.13
CA VAL A 236 -3.58 9.39 9.50
C VAL A 236 -3.52 7.98 10.08
N TRP A 237 -2.58 7.76 10.99
CA TRP A 237 -2.37 6.46 11.61
C TRP A 237 -3.63 5.92 12.29
N GLN A 238 -4.38 6.79 12.98
CA GLN A 238 -5.60 6.47 13.73
C GLN A 238 -6.79 6.04 12.84
N ALA A 239 -6.66 6.13 11.50
CA ALA A 239 -7.75 5.74 10.61
C ALA A 239 -7.83 4.21 10.41
N HIS A 240 -6.71 3.59 10.04
CA HIS A 240 -6.65 2.16 9.71
C HIS A 240 -5.43 1.45 10.32
N CYS A 241 -4.28 2.14 10.41
CA CYS A 241 -3.06 1.50 10.94
C CYS A 241 -3.19 1.15 12.42
N ILE A 242 -4.04 1.82 13.16
CA ILE A 242 -4.32 1.49 14.57
C ILE A 242 -4.84 0.06 14.73
N ASP A 243 -5.81 -0.37 13.90
CA ASP A 243 -6.35 -1.73 13.99
C ASP A 243 -5.31 -2.75 13.50
N ALA A 244 -4.62 -2.45 12.42
CA ALA A 244 -3.52 -3.29 11.94
C ALA A 244 -2.38 -3.42 12.97
N TRP A 245 -2.10 -2.36 13.73
CA TRP A 245 -1.13 -2.40 14.82
C TRP A 245 -1.61 -3.29 15.98
N VAL A 246 -2.88 -3.18 16.39
CA VAL A 246 -3.48 -4.03 17.42
C VAL A 246 -3.41 -5.51 17.03
N LEU A 247 -3.66 -5.83 15.75
CA LEU A 247 -3.53 -7.20 15.23
C LEU A 247 -2.09 -7.71 15.34
N ALA A 248 -1.09 -6.89 14.97
CA ALA A 248 0.31 -7.26 15.10
C ALA A 248 0.69 -7.45 16.59
N PHE A 249 0.26 -6.53 17.45
CA PHE A 249 0.46 -6.59 18.90
C PHE A 249 -0.11 -7.89 19.51
N ALA A 250 -1.29 -8.31 19.09
CA ALA A 250 -1.91 -9.57 19.57
C ALA A 250 -1.03 -10.80 19.33
N ALA A 251 -0.16 -10.79 18.30
CA ALA A 251 0.73 -11.91 18.00
C ALA A 251 2.10 -11.81 18.66
N VAL A 252 2.63 -10.60 18.87
CA VAL A 252 4.00 -10.41 19.38
C VAL A 252 4.04 -9.89 20.81
N GLY A 253 2.98 -9.26 21.31
CA GLY A 253 2.96 -8.61 22.63
C GLY A 253 3.89 -7.39 22.68
N GLY A 254 4.43 -7.12 23.87
CA GLY A 254 5.43 -6.08 24.09
C GLY A 254 4.84 -4.73 24.46
N ARG A 255 5.26 -3.67 23.81
CA ARG A 255 4.85 -2.29 24.13
C ARG A 255 3.36 -2.08 23.90
N ARG A 256 2.65 -1.60 24.92
CA ARG A 256 1.21 -1.29 24.86
C ARG A 256 0.88 -0.03 24.04
N VAL A 257 1.89 0.78 23.75
CA VAL A 257 1.75 2.01 22.94
C VAL A 257 2.77 1.97 21.82
N PRO A 258 2.37 2.28 20.57
CA PRO A 258 3.29 2.29 19.43
C PRO A 258 4.33 3.41 19.58
N ASP A 259 5.60 3.09 19.39
CA ASP A 259 6.71 4.04 19.37
C ASP A 259 6.83 4.79 18.03
N ASN A 260 6.14 4.31 17.00
CA ASN A 260 6.15 4.88 15.67
C ASN A 260 4.74 4.91 15.06
N THR A 261 4.25 6.12 14.79
CA THR A 261 2.97 6.36 14.10
C THR A 261 3.14 7.02 12.72
N ARG A 262 4.39 7.12 12.22
CA ARG A 262 4.65 7.65 10.87
C ARG A 262 4.00 6.79 9.80
N LEU A 263 3.27 7.44 8.90
CA LEU A 263 2.46 6.76 7.90
C LEU A 263 3.13 6.78 6.54
N VAL A 264 3.12 5.62 5.89
CA VAL A 264 3.47 5.43 4.49
C VAL A 264 2.20 5.18 3.70
N CYS A 265 1.89 6.03 2.75
CA CYS A 265 0.75 5.86 1.86
C CYS A 265 1.17 5.24 0.54
N ILE A 266 0.43 4.22 0.11
CA ILE A 266 0.63 3.56 -1.19
C ILE A 266 -0.62 3.70 -2.05
N ALA A 267 -0.42 4.12 -3.30
CA ALA A 267 -1.47 4.15 -4.31
C ALA A 267 -1.10 3.23 -5.49
N PRO A 268 -1.95 2.24 -5.84
CA PRO A 268 -1.70 1.38 -6.98
C PRO A 268 -1.71 2.19 -8.28
N LEU A 269 -0.80 1.88 -9.19
CA LEU A 269 -0.79 2.46 -10.52
C LEU A 269 -1.66 1.63 -11.45
N ASN A 270 -2.66 2.27 -12.04
CA ASN A 270 -3.56 1.66 -13.01
C ASN A 270 -3.10 2.01 -14.41
N TRP A 271 -2.38 1.12 -15.05
CA TRP A 271 -1.91 1.30 -16.42
C TRP A 271 -2.87 0.61 -17.39
N HIS A 272 -3.20 1.30 -18.48
CA HIS A 272 -3.90 0.67 -19.61
C HIS A 272 -2.92 -0.21 -20.38
N HIS A 273 -3.03 -1.51 -20.18
CA HIS A 273 -2.18 -2.50 -20.87
C HIS A 273 -2.78 -3.01 -22.17
N ARG A 274 -3.96 -2.55 -22.55
CA ARG A 274 -4.63 -3.01 -23.76
C ARG A 274 -4.20 -2.20 -24.97
N GLN A 275 -3.83 -2.91 -26.01
CA GLN A 275 -3.91 -2.39 -27.35
C GLN A 275 -5.39 -2.18 -27.69
N LEU A 276 -5.75 -0.94 -27.86
CA LEU A 276 -7.04 -0.63 -28.43
C LEU A 276 -6.93 -0.89 -29.94
N GLN A 277 -7.60 -1.89 -30.42
CA GLN A 277 -7.81 -2.03 -31.84
C GLN A 277 -9.11 -1.30 -32.19
N LYS A 278 -9.08 -0.11 -32.77
CA LYS A 278 -10.23 0.55 -33.37
C LYS A 278 -10.35 0.07 -34.81
N LEU A 279 -11.39 -0.52 -35.29
CA LEU A 279 -11.70 -0.74 -36.68
C LEU A 279 -11.93 0.63 -37.34
N GLN A 280 -11.28 0.89 -38.40
CA GLN A 280 -11.54 2.05 -39.26
C GLN A 280 -11.96 1.51 -40.64
N PRO A 281 -13.27 1.23 -40.84
CA PRO A 281 -13.73 0.65 -42.09
C PRO A 281 -13.31 1.46 -43.31
N ALA A 282 -13.36 2.79 -43.22
CA ALA A 282 -12.91 3.72 -44.25
C ALA A 282 -11.41 3.58 -44.64
N LYS A 283 -10.62 2.85 -43.87
CA LYS A 283 -9.19 2.64 -44.13
C LYS A 283 -8.85 1.14 -44.32
N GLY A 284 -9.73 0.40 -44.93
CA GLY A 284 -9.53 -1.03 -45.22
C GLY A 284 -9.55 -1.95 -44.00
N GLY A 285 -10.17 -1.53 -42.90
CA GLY A 285 -10.36 -2.35 -41.71
C GLY A 285 -9.11 -2.66 -40.89
N LYS A 286 -7.91 -2.41 -41.41
CA LYS A 286 -6.66 -2.62 -40.69
C LYS A 286 -6.33 -1.43 -39.81
N ARG A 287 -5.98 -1.73 -38.60
CA ARG A 287 -5.64 -0.75 -37.57
C ARG A 287 -4.17 -0.68 -37.30
N ARG A 288 -3.71 0.54 -37.05
CA ARG A 288 -2.49 0.74 -36.25
C ARG A 288 -2.75 0.26 -34.84
N ARG A 289 -1.78 -0.47 -34.30
CA ARG A 289 -1.78 -0.86 -32.89
C ARG A 289 -1.59 0.39 -32.03
N GLU A 290 -2.64 0.86 -31.41
CA GLU A 290 -2.60 1.97 -30.47
C GLU A 290 -2.63 1.47 -29.04
N GLY A 291 -1.83 2.06 -28.20
CA GLY A 291 -1.69 1.68 -26.80
C GLY A 291 -0.74 0.50 -26.64
N GLY A 292 -0.73 -0.07 -25.47
CA GLY A 292 0.18 -1.17 -25.11
C GLY A 292 0.92 -0.89 -23.81
N THR A 293 1.86 -1.74 -23.49
CA THR A 293 2.66 -1.61 -22.25
C THR A 293 3.90 -0.73 -22.42
N LEU A 294 4.31 -0.49 -23.66
CA LEU A 294 5.48 0.30 -24.02
C LEU A 294 5.06 1.64 -24.63
N SER A 295 5.78 2.68 -24.27
CA SER A 295 5.67 4.03 -24.78
C SER A 295 7.03 4.42 -25.31
N LEU A 296 7.22 4.42 -26.63
CA LEU A 296 8.51 4.65 -27.30
C LEU A 296 9.64 3.81 -26.70
N GLY A 297 9.42 2.52 -26.55
CA GLY A 297 10.40 1.59 -25.98
C GLY A 297 10.53 1.65 -24.44
N ILE A 298 9.85 2.56 -23.76
CA ILE A 298 9.86 2.66 -22.30
C ILE A 298 8.58 2.07 -21.73
N LYS A 299 8.69 1.21 -20.73
CA LYS A 299 7.53 0.60 -20.08
C LYS A 299 6.75 1.66 -19.29
N ARG A 300 5.42 1.71 -19.45
CA ARG A 300 4.56 2.62 -18.67
C ARG A 300 4.75 2.36 -17.19
N GLY A 301 4.84 3.43 -16.39
CA GLY A 301 5.16 3.37 -14.98
C GLY A 301 6.66 3.38 -14.66
N THR A 302 7.52 3.44 -15.67
CA THR A 302 8.95 3.65 -15.44
C THR A 302 9.18 5.05 -14.90
N LEU A 303 9.84 5.14 -13.75
CA LEU A 303 10.35 6.39 -13.19
C LEU A 303 11.52 6.85 -14.07
N VAL A 304 11.47 8.10 -14.46
CA VAL A 304 12.50 8.75 -15.26
C VAL A 304 12.90 10.09 -14.61
N LYS A 305 14.13 10.52 -14.84
CA LYS A 305 14.61 11.87 -14.52
C LYS A 305 14.59 12.68 -15.80
N HIS A 306 13.87 13.80 -15.79
CA HIS A 306 13.78 14.76 -16.88
C HIS A 306 14.44 16.09 -16.44
N PRO A 307 15.18 16.80 -17.28
CA PRO A 307 15.89 18.02 -16.89
C PRO A 307 14.94 19.09 -16.31
N ILE A 308 13.79 19.33 -16.95
CA ILE A 308 12.82 20.34 -16.52
C ILE A 308 11.88 19.82 -15.43
N TRP A 309 11.34 18.61 -15.59
CA TRP A 309 10.29 18.07 -14.73
C TRP A 309 10.81 17.22 -13.56
N GLY A 310 12.13 17.07 -13.43
CA GLY A 310 12.75 16.28 -12.39
C GLY A 310 12.33 14.80 -12.41
N LYS A 311 12.06 14.22 -11.26
CA LYS A 311 11.59 12.82 -11.15
C LYS A 311 10.13 12.73 -11.55
N THR A 312 9.85 12.00 -12.62
CA THR A 312 8.51 11.76 -13.18
C THR A 312 8.35 10.30 -13.56
N TYR A 313 7.14 9.85 -13.91
CA TYR A 313 6.96 8.54 -14.50
C TYR A 313 6.26 8.60 -15.86
N VAL A 314 6.58 7.64 -16.71
CA VAL A 314 6.04 7.54 -18.06
C VAL A 314 4.60 7.04 -18.02
N GLY A 315 3.65 7.84 -18.51
CA GLY A 315 2.22 7.50 -18.57
C GLY A 315 1.78 6.97 -19.94
N GLY A 316 2.30 7.50 -21.02
CA GLY A 316 1.90 7.12 -22.37
C GLY A 316 2.70 7.87 -23.42
N THR A 317 2.24 7.79 -24.68
CA THR A 317 2.79 8.53 -25.80
C THR A 317 1.71 9.25 -26.57
N MET A 318 2.06 10.39 -27.15
CA MET A 318 1.24 11.13 -28.10
C MET A 318 2.18 11.83 -29.09
N ASN A 319 1.88 11.71 -30.39
CA ASN A 319 2.66 12.35 -31.48
C ASN A 319 4.18 12.13 -31.36
N GLY A 320 4.62 10.91 -31.10
CA GLY A 320 6.04 10.57 -30.97
C GLY A 320 6.74 11.08 -29.71
N LYS A 321 6.00 11.69 -28.77
CA LYS A 321 6.54 12.21 -27.51
C LYS A 321 5.95 11.51 -26.30
N LEU A 322 6.67 11.55 -25.16
CA LEU A 322 6.26 10.93 -23.92
C LEU A 322 5.32 11.83 -23.11
N SER A 323 4.31 11.22 -22.49
CA SER A 323 3.53 11.83 -21.44
C SER A 323 4.15 11.52 -20.08
N LEU A 324 4.54 12.57 -19.35
CA LEU A 324 5.14 12.45 -18.02
C LEU A 324 4.14 12.86 -16.93
N HIS A 325 4.21 12.16 -15.82
CA HIS A 325 3.30 12.36 -14.67
C HIS A 325 4.09 12.51 -13.38
N GLY A 326 3.59 13.35 -12.48
CA GLY A 326 4.17 13.53 -11.15
C GLY A 326 4.06 12.26 -10.31
N PRO A 327 5.13 11.81 -9.65
CA PRO A 327 5.13 10.55 -8.89
C PRO A 327 4.21 10.60 -7.66
N GLU A 328 4.03 11.75 -7.05
CA GLU A 328 3.18 11.93 -5.88
C GLU A 328 1.72 12.19 -6.25
N SER A 329 1.47 13.16 -7.11
CA SER A 329 0.12 13.56 -7.50
C SER A 329 -0.54 12.61 -8.49
N GLY A 330 0.25 11.94 -9.34
CA GLY A 330 -0.24 11.18 -10.49
C GLY A 330 -0.82 12.04 -11.61
N LYS A 331 -0.80 13.37 -11.46
CA LYS A 331 -1.27 14.29 -12.48
C LYS A 331 -0.26 14.36 -13.64
N ARG A 332 -0.78 14.57 -14.84
CA ARG A 332 0.05 14.78 -16.02
C ARG A 332 0.75 16.13 -15.91
N LEU A 333 2.06 16.13 -16.14
CA LEU A 333 2.90 17.33 -16.16
C LEU A 333 3.11 17.82 -17.59
N THR A 334 3.38 16.89 -18.52
CA THR A 334 3.58 17.20 -19.94
C THR A 334 3.17 16.03 -20.82
N GLN A 335 2.90 16.31 -22.11
CA GLN A 335 2.70 15.31 -23.17
C GLN A 335 3.77 15.39 -24.26
N SER A 336 4.72 16.31 -24.13
CA SER A 336 5.68 16.69 -25.19
C SER A 336 7.13 16.40 -24.82
N ALA A 337 7.40 15.50 -23.86
CA ALA A 337 8.76 15.15 -23.48
C ALA A 337 9.42 14.26 -24.54
N ASN A 338 10.66 14.58 -24.92
CA ASN A 338 11.45 13.71 -25.78
C ASN A 338 11.99 12.52 -24.99
N VAL A 339 12.19 11.41 -25.68
CA VAL A 339 12.74 10.19 -25.06
C VAL A 339 14.19 10.39 -24.65
N SER A 340 14.95 11.15 -25.45
CA SER A 340 16.36 11.51 -25.21
C SER A 340 16.57 12.20 -23.86
N ASP A 341 15.62 13.04 -23.46
CA ASP A 341 15.71 13.83 -22.24
C ASP A 341 15.35 13.04 -20.97
N CYS A 342 14.90 11.80 -21.15
CA CYS A 342 14.39 10.95 -20.10
C CYS A 342 15.39 9.88 -19.66
N ILE A 343 16.12 10.11 -18.58
CA ILE A 343 17.01 9.10 -17.97
C ILE A 343 16.16 8.10 -17.20
N ARG A 344 16.22 6.83 -17.59
CA ARG A 344 15.44 5.74 -16.94
C ARG A 344 16.02 5.44 -15.56
N ILE A 345 15.16 5.38 -14.53
CA ILE A 345 15.56 5.04 -13.17
C ILE A 345 15.05 3.63 -12.80
N LYS A 346 13.73 3.44 -12.71
CA LYS A 346 13.11 2.20 -12.23
C LYS A 346 11.65 2.07 -12.67
N LEU A 347 11.18 0.84 -12.86
CA LEU A 347 9.76 0.58 -13.07
C LEU A 347 9.00 0.65 -11.73
N LEU A 348 8.00 1.52 -11.63
CA LEU A 348 7.10 1.61 -10.48
C LEU A 348 5.88 0.69 -10.66
N ARG A 349 5.52 -0.01 -9.59
CA ARG A 349 4.26 -0.80 -9.52
C ARG A 349 3.16 -0.03 -8.79
N TRP A 350 3.56 0.90 -7.94
CA TRP A 350 2.71 1.79 -7.15
C TRP A 350 3.46 3.10 -6.86
N ARG A 351 2.72 4.08 -6.39
CA ARG A 351 3.30 5.31 -5.82
C ARG A 351 3.38 5.15 -4.32
N THR A 352 4.51 5.53 -3.76
CA THR A 352 4.74 5.59 -2.31
C THR A 352 4.90 7.05 -1.92
N ARG A 353 4.17 7.47 -0.89
CA ARG A 353 4.31 8.79 -0.28
C ARG A 353 4.44 8.60 1.23
N ILE A 354 5.41 9.26 1.82
CA ILE A 354 5.58 9.33 3.25
C ILE A 354 4.83 10.56 3.73
N VAL A 355 3.91 10.38 4.66
CA VAL A 355 3.18 11.49 5.25
C VAL A 355 4.11 12.20 6.22
N PRO A 356 4.32 13.52 6.08
CA PRO A 356 5.11 14.29 7.04
C PRO A 356 4.51 14.11 8.44
N PHE A 357 5.37 14.11 9.44
CA PHE A 357 4.91 14.12 10.83
C PHE A 357 4.25 15.48 11.12
N MET A 358 2.93 15.50 11.19
CA MET A 358 2.24 16.63 11.77
C MET A 358 2.44 16.54 13.28
N LYS A 359 3.13 17.50 13.90
CA LYS A 359 3.09 17.66 15.35
C LYS A 359 1.62 17.61 15.75
N ALA A 360 1.26 16.73 16.67
CA ALA A 360 -0.07 16.81 17.27
C ALA A 360 -0.28 18.25 17.74
N PRO A 361 -1.45 18.85 17.50
CA PRO A 361 -1.74 20.12 18.13
C PRO A 361 -1.49 19.92 19.63
N ALA A 362 -0.75 20.84 20.25
CA ALA A 362 -0.48 20.82 21.68
C ALA A 362 -1.82 20.55 22.38
N SER A 363 -1.84 19.58 23.27
CA SER A 363 -3.02 19.36 24.12
C SER A 363 -3.39 20.73 24.72
N PRO A 364 -4.67 21.13 24.66
CA PRO A 364 -5.06 22.35 25.34
C PRO A 364 -4.60 22.22 26.80
N ALA A 365 -3.93 23.27 27.30
CA ALA A 365 -3.49 23.33 28.67
C ALA A 365 -4.69 22.99 29.60
N PRO A 366 -4.47 22.24 30.70
CA PRO A 366 -5.54 22.00 31.64
C PRO A 366 -6.17 23.35 31.99
N LYS A 367 -7.47 23.47 31.81
CA LYS A 367 -8.22 24.64 32.27
C LYS A 367 -7.93 24.75 33.75
N GLU A 368 -7.32 25.87 34.16
CA GLU A 368 -7.15 26.21 35.55
C GLU A 368 -8.50 26.07 36.25
N GLY A 369 -8.49 25.30 37.34
CA GLY A 369 -9.72 25.00 38.06
C GLY A 369 -10.40 26.24 38.56
N THR A 370 -11.67 26.39 38.26
CA THR A 370 -12.57 27.27 38.99
C THR A 370 -12.41 26.97 40.48
N PRO A 371 -12.20 27.97 41.33
CA PRO A 371 -12.08 27.75 42.78
C PRO A 371 -13.38 27.12 43.28
N VAL A 372 -13.25 25.99 43.94
CA VAL A 372 -14.33 25.33 44.67
C VAL A 372 -14.72 26.24 45.81
N SER A 373 -15.93 26.83 45.76
CA SER A 373 -16.53 27.54 46.88
C SER A 373 -16.76 26.55 48.03
N SER A 374 -16.16 26.85 49.16
CA SER A 374 -16.32 26.09 50.41
C SER A 374 -17.81 26.07 50.83
N PRO A 375 -18.33 24.96 51.34
CA PRO A 375 -19.67 24.92 51.90
C PRO A 375 -19.73 25.72 53.21
N ALA A 376 -20.68 26.64 53.29
CA ALA A 376 -20.99 27.39 54.50
C ALA A 376 -21.43 26.45 55.63
N SER A 377 -20.77 26.58 56.76
CA SER A 377 -21.15 25.91 58.00
C SER A 377 -22.51 26.42 58.50
N MET A 378 -23.52 25.58 58.50
CA MET A 378 -24.74 25.83 59.26
C MET A 378 -24.50 25.47 60.71
N HIS A 379 -24.35 26.49 61.51
CA HIS A 379 -24.53 26.37 62.96
C HIS A 379 -26.03 26.31 63.28
N GLY A 380 -26.37 25.28 64.08
CA GLY A 380 -27.69 25.06 64.60
C GLY A 380 -28.11 26.17 65.54
N ALA A 381 -29.38 26.41 65.60
CA ALA A 381 -30.04 26.99 66.75
C ALA A 381 -31.21 26.06 67.14
N SER A 382 -31.07 25.53 68.37
CA SER A 382 -32.10 24.92 69.18
C SER A 382 -33.03 26.01 69.65
N THR A 383 -34.32 25.78 69.64
CA THR A 383 -35.23 25.98 70.75
C THR A 383 -36.70 25.86 70.32
N GLY A 384 -37.46 25.16 71.12
CA GLY A 384 -38.90 25.20 71.16
C GLY A 384 -39.58 23.86 71.00
#